data_b3097d1e262457280d1f66317566c1a8
#
_entry.id   b3097d1e262457280d1f66317566c1a8
#
_cell.length_a   1.000
_cell.length_b   1.000
_cell.length_c   1.000
_cell.angle_alpha   90.00
_cell.angle_beta   90.00
_cell.angle_gamma   90.00
#
_symmetry.space_group_name_H-M   'P 1'
#
loop_
_entity.id
_entity.type
_entity.pdbx_description
1 polymer ?
#
loop_
_entity_poly.entity_id
_entity_poly.type
_entity_poly.pdbx_seq_one_letter_code
_entity_poly.pdbx_strand_id
1 'polypeptide(L)'
;MMSRMIRYQKENDLFSFIVNYHAMTTIQDPSTLENNTINAALDFIALGLDPEKSTFWIQGDVSQVTEFTWIISNVTNVGLIERSTSYKDKISKGITPNM
;
A
#
# COMPACT_ATOMS: atom_id res chain seq x y z
N MET A 1 -12.54 -6.57 6.45
CA MET A 1 -11.20 -6.99 5.95
C MET A 1 -10.37 -7.56 7.09
N MET A 2 -10.12 -6.82 8.18
CA MET A 2 -9.29 -7.22 9.33
C MET A 2 -9.69 -8.56 9.96
N SER A 3 -10.97 -8.79 10.23
CA SER A 3 -11.48 -10.05 10.80
C SER A 3 -11.14 -11.30 9.96
N ARG A 4 -11.03 -11.15 8.65
CA ARG A 4 -10.60 -12.24 7.75
C ARG A 4 -9.11 -12.53 7.91
N MET A 5 -8.28 -11.49 8.01
CA MET A 5 -6.83 -11.63 8.20
C MET A 5 -6.52 -12.35 9.51
N ILE A 6 -7.16 -11.93 10.60
CA ILE A 6 -7.02 -12.56 11.93
C ILE A 6 -7.43 -14.05 11.89
N ARG A 7 -8.46 -14.38 11.14
CA ARG A 7 -8.86 -15.78 10.95
C ARG A 7 -7.83 -16.56 10.15
N TYR A 8 -7.32 -15.98 9.05
CA TYR A 8 -6.38 -16.65 8.15
C TYR A 8 -5.02 -16.92 8.80
N GLN A 9 -4.53 -16.06 9.69
CA GLN A 9 -3.25 -16.28 10.39
C GLN A 9 -3.26 -17.53 11.27
N LYS A 10 -4.43 -18.10 11.62
CA LYS A 10 -4.53 -19.31 12.44
C LYS A 10 -4.17 -20.59 11.70
N GLU A 11 -4.38 -20.59 10.39
CA GLU A 11 -4.32 -21.79 9.55
C GLU A 11 -3.37 -21.63 8.35
N ASN A 12 -2.81 -20.42 8.15
CA ASN A 12 -1.97 -20.10 7.00
C ASN A 12 -0.80 -19.22 7.41
N ASP A 13 0.24 -19.21 6.60
CA ASP A 13 1.31 -18.22 6.66
C ASP A 13 0.77 -16.89 6.11
N LEU A 14 0.42 -15.97 7.00
CA LEU A 14 -0.13 -14.69 6.62
C LEU A 14 0.99 -13.67 6.37
N PHE A 15 0.98 -13.09 5.16
CA PHE A 15 1.81 -11.97 4.78
C PHE A 15 0.94 -10.74 4.59
N SER A 16 1.20 -9.67 5.32
CA SER A 16 0.45 -8.42 5.21
C SER A 16 1.36 -7.21 5.38
N PHE A 17 0.99 -6.10 4.76
CA PHE A 17 1.80 -4.89 4.80
C PHE A 17 0.94 -3.62 4.77
N ILE A 18 1.52 -2.53 5.25
CA ILE A 18 0.92 -1.21 5.19
C ILE A 18 1.36 -0.54 3.88
N VAL A 19 0.38 -0.12 3.08
CA VAL A 19 0.57 0.46 1.74
C VAL A 19 0.86 1.97 1.82
N ASN A 20 1.94 2.36 2.49
CA ASN A 20 2.29 3.76 2.67
C ASN A 20 2.59 4.49 1.34
N TYR A 21 3.11 3.82 0.33
CA TYR A 21 3.29 4.43 -1.00
C TYR A 21 1.97 4.85 -1.63
N HIS A 22 0.92 4.04 -1.49
CA HIS A 22 -0.40 4.42 -1.98
C HIS A 22 -0.96 5.63 -1.22
N ALA A 23 -0.72 5.71 0.08
CA ALA A 23 -1.15 6.84 0.92
C ALA A 23 -0.49 8.16 0.49
N MET A 24 0.74 8.15 -0.04
CA MET A 24 1.43 9.33 -0.56
C MET A 24 0.69 10.01 -1.72
N THR A 25 -0.21 9.31 -2.39
CA THR A 25 -1.03 9.91 -3.45
C THR A 25 -2.02 10.96 -2.95
N THR A 26 -2.29 10.97 -1.64
CA THR A 26 -3.25 11.88 -0.99
C THR A 26 -2.67 12.61 0.21
N ILE A 27 -1.71 12.02 0.91
CA ILE A 27 -1.05 12.58 2.09
C ILE A 27 0.37 12.98 1.68
N GLN A 28 0.62 14.27 1.57
CA GLN A 28 1.91 14.80 1.14
C GLN A 28 2.80 15.28 2.30
N ASP A 29 2.22 15.47 3.49
CA ASP A 29 2.98 15.82 4.69
C ASP A 29 3.67 14.57 5.28
N PRO A 30 5.03 14.54 5.35
CA PRO A 30 5.77 13.36 5.81
C PRO A 30 5.43 12.95 7.25
N SER A 31 5.25 13.94 8.14
CA SER A 31 4.97 13.66 9.56
C SER A 31 3.58 13.03 9.74
N THR A 32 2.61 13.50 9.00
CA THR A 32 1.26 12.91 8.97
C THR A 32 1.29 11.50 8.41
N LEU A 33 2.04 11.27 7.33
CA LEU A 33 2.17 9.94 6.73
C LEU A 33 2.82 8.94 7.69
N GLU A 34 3.90 9.35 8.37
CA GLU A 34 4.59 8.52 9.36
C GLU A 34 3.66 8.16 10.52
N ASN A 35 3.01 9.16 11.13
CA ASN A 35 2.08 8.95 12.23
C ASN A 35 0.92 8.03 11.83
N ASN A 36 0.33 8.22 10.66
CA ASN A 36 -0.75 7.37 10.16
C ASN A 36 -0.27 5.94 9.90
N THR A 37 0.95 5.76 9.42
CA THR A 37 1.55 4.44 9.21
C THR A 37 1.73 3.69 10.54
N ILE A 38 2.25 4.36 11.57
CA ILE A 38 2.42 3.79 12.91
C ILE A 38 1.07 3.47 13.53
N ASN A 39 0.10 4.38 13.46
CA ASN A 39 -1.23 4.16 14.00
C ASN A 39 -1.94 2.99 13.31
N ALA A 40 -1.82 2.87 11.98
CA ALA A 40 -2.34 1.72 11.26
C ALA A 40 -1.71 0.40 11.75
N ALA A 41 -0.39 0.37 12.00
CA ALA A 41 0.27 -0.81 12.54
C ALA A 41 -0.25 -1.18 13.93
N LEU A 42 -0.42 -0.19 14.79
CA LEU A 42 -0.99 -0.39 16.13
C LEU A 42 -2.42 -0.92 16.07
N ASP A 43 -3.25 -0.40 15.17
CA ASP A 43 -4.61 -0.87 14.96
C ASP A 43 -4.63 -2.35 14.51
N PHE A 44 -3.74 -2.74 13.59
CA PHE A 44 -3.64 -4.15 13.16
C PHE A 44 -3.30 -5.09 14.33
N ILE A 45 -2.33 -4.71 15.16
CA ILE A 45 -1.91 -5.50 16.32
C ILE A 45 -3.03 -5.52 17.37
N ALA A 46 -3.63 -4.37 17.68
CA ALA A 46 -4.72 -4.25 18.65
C ALA A 46 -5.94 -5.08 18.26
N LEU A 47 -6.22 -5.23 16.97
CA LEU A 47 -7.31 -6.05 16.44
C LEU A 47 -6.98 -7.54 16.38
N GLY A 48 -5.76 -7.93 16.73
CA GLY A 48 -5.37 -9.34 16.91
C GLY A 48 -4.45 -9.91 15.84
N LEU A 49 -3.82 -9.06 15.01
CA LEU A 49 -2.71 -9.54 14.20
C LEU A 49 -1.54 -9.91 15.12
N ASP A 50 -1.10 -11.15 15.04
CA ASP A 50 -0.04 -11.70 15.86
C ASP A 50 1.28 -11.67 15.07
N PRO A 51 2.25 -10.81 15.44
CA PRO A 51 3.52 -10.69 14.73
C PRO A 51 4.41 -11.94 14.83
N GLU A 52 4.15 -12.82 15.80
CA GLU A 52 4.86 -14.10 15.95
C GLU A 52 4.34 -15.16 14.94
N LYS A 53 3.12 -14.97 14.42
CA LYS A 53 2.45 -15.90 13.48
C LYS A 53 2.33 -15.36 12.08
N SER A 54 2.57 -14.06 11.90
CA SER A 54 2.36 -13.39 10.63
C SER A 54 3.57 -12.56 10.26
N THR A 55 3.89 -12.49 8.99
CA THR A 55 4.86 -11.52 8.48
C THR A 55 4.15 -10.21 8.22
N PHE A 56 4.54 -9.16 8.94
CA PHE A 56 3.93 -7.84 8.84
C PHE A 56 5.00 -6.77 8.65
N TRP A 57 4.84 -5.92 7.62
CA TRP A 57 5.85 -4.91 7.30
C TRP A 57 5.23 -3.64 6.69
N ILE A 58 6.06 -2.62 6.49
CA ILE A 58 5.71 -1.40 5.77
C ILE A 58 6.23 -1.54 4.34
N GLN A 59 5.41 -1.26 3.34
CA GLN A 59 5.78 -1.39 1.92
C GLN A 59 7.06 -0.62 1.58
N GLY A 60 7.22 0.58 2.13
CA GLY A 60 8.38 1.44 1.90
C GLY A 60 9.71 0.90 2.43
N ASP A 61 9.69 -0.08 3.33
CA ASP A 61 10.90 -0.68 3.87
C ASP A 61 11.51 -1.73 2.91
N VAL A 62 10.79 -2.07 1.84
CA VAL A 62 11.23 -3.02 0.80
C VAL A 62 11.66 -2.24 -0.44
N SER A 63 12.95 -1.92 -0.55
CA SER A 63 13.51 -1.11 -1.65
C SER A 63 13.24 -1.69 -3.03
N GLN A 64 13.17 -3.02 -3.14
CA GLN A 64 12.89 -3.73 -4.39
C GLN A 64 11.53 -3.37 -5.02
N VAL A 65 10.58 -2.89 -4.23
CA VAL A 65 9.27 -2.42 -4.75
C VAL A 65 9.46 -1.23 -5.69
N THR A 66 10.27 -0.25 -5.30
CA THR A 66 10.55 0.93 -6.13
C THR A 66 11.45 0.60 -7.31
N GLU A 67 12.47 -0.25 -7.12
CA GLU A 67 13.34 -0.72 -8.20
C GLU A 67 12.53 -1.44 -9.29
N PHE A 68 11.66 -2.36 -8.88
CA PHE A 68 10.82 -3.11 -9.80
C PHE A 68 9.79 -2.21 -10.50
N THR A 69 9.23 -1.24 -9.78
CA THR A 69 8.34 -0.22 -10.35
C THR A 69 9.05 0.56 -11.45
N TRP A 70 10.30 0.96 -11.24
CA TRP A 70 11.09 1.64 -12.25
C TRP A 70 11.29 0.77 -13.51
N ILE A 71 11.65 -0.49 -13.34
CA ILE A 71 11.83 -1.43 -14.46
C ILE A 71 10.53 -1.58 -15.25
N ILE A 72 9.40 -1.81 -14.56
CA ILE A 72 8.09 -1.96 -15.21
C ILE A 72 7.69 -0.67 -15.93
N SER A 73 7.96 0.50 -15.36
CA SER A 73 7.59 1.77 -15.97
C SER A 73 8.25 2.00 -17.33
N ASN A 74 9.47 1.49 -17.53
CA ASN A 74 10.19 1.59 -18.81
C ASN A 74 9.58 0.73 -19.93
N VAL A 75 8.84 -0.32 -19.59
CA VAL A 75 8.21 -1.23 -20.56
C VAL A 75 6.69 -1.09 -20.61
N THR A 76 6.11 -0.30 -19.73
CA THR A 76 4.66 -0.10 -19.66
C THR A 76 4.22 0.96 -20.66
N ASN A 77 3.25 0.60 -21.51
CA ASN A 77 2.67 1.52 -22.47
C ASN A 77 1.74 2.53 -21.77
N VAL A 78 1.88 3.82 -22.08
CA VAL A 78 1.04 4.91 -21.52
C VAL A 78 -0.45 4.63 -21.73
N GLY A 79 -0.85 4.13 -22.90
CA GLY A 79 -2.24 3.78 -23.17
C GLY A 79 -2.81 2.66 -22.26
N LEU A 80 -1.95 1.83 -21.64
CA LEU A 80 -2.38 0.88 -20.62
C LEU A 80 -2.72 1.60 -19.31
N ILE A 81 -1.88 2.56 -18.91
CA ILE A 81 -2.09 3.37 -17.71
C ILE A 81 -3.38 4.20 -17.83
N GLU A 82 -3.58 4.86 -18.97
CA GLU A 82 -4.77 5.68 -19.24
C GLU A 82 -6.09 4.88 -19.21
N ARG A 83 -6.04 3.58 -19.48
CA ARG A 83 -7.20 2.70 -19.37
C ARG A 83 -7.50 2.24 -17.96
N SER A 84 -6.58 2.44 -17.01
CA SER A 84 -6.78 2.01 -15.63
C SER A 84 -7.93 2.79 -14.96
N THR A 85 -8.66 2.10 -14.08
CA THR A 85 -9.79 2.68 -13.35
C THR A 85 -9.32 3.85 -12.46
N SER A 86 -8.18 3.70 -11.81
CA SER A 86 -7.61 4.72 -10.92
C SER A 86 -7.23 6.00 -11.69
N TYR A 87 -6.67 5.87 -12.89
CA TYR A 87 -6.36 7.02 -13.73
C TYR A 87 -7.63 7.77 -14.13
N LYS A 88 -8.63 7.04 -14.63
CA LYS A 88 -9.91 7.63 -15.05
C LYS A 88 -10.65 8.32 -13.89
N ASP A 89 -10.62 7.72 -12.70
CA ASP A 89 -11.23 8.31 -11.50
C ASP A 89 -10.55 9.63 -11.11
N LYS A 90 -9.21 9.69 -11.17
CA LYS A 90 -8.46 10.92 -10.89
C LYS A 90 -8.77 12.02 -11.92
N ILE A 91 -8.81 11.69 -13.20
CA ILE A 91 -9.16 12.64 -14.27
C ILE A 91 -10.58 13.16 -14.07
N SER A 92 -11.55 12.31 -13.76
CA SER A 92 -12.94 12.72 -13.53
C SER A 92 -13.11 13.66 -12.33
N LYS A 93 -12.18 13.59 -11.37
CA LYS A 93 -12.10 14.49 -10.20
C LYS A 93 -11.29 15.77 -10.47
N GLY A 94 -10.85 16.00 -11.70
CA GLY A 94 -10.07 17.18 -12.08
C GLY A 94 -8.63 17.18 -11.55
N ILE A 95 -8.11 16.03 -11.14
CA ILE A 95 -6.73 15.90 -10.65
C ILE A 95 -5.80 15.73 -11.86
N THR A 96 -4.83 16.65 -11.98
CA THR A 96 -3.80 16.52 -13.01
C THR A 96 -2.93 15.29 -12.71
N PRO A 97 -2.74 14.39 -13.67
CA PRO A 97 -1.88 13.22 -13.46
C PRO A 97 -0.42 13.68 -13.36
N ASN A 98 0.24 13.22 -12.31
CA ASN A 98 1.68 13.33 -12.13
C ASN A 98 2.33 12.00 -12.52
N MET A 99 3.53 12.12 -13.08
CA MET A 99 4.37 10.93 -13.30
C MET A 99 5.03 10.48 -12.01
#